data_626e3dc754d3e956bda93cd11d104e76
#
_entry.id   626e3dc754d3e956bda93cd11d104e76
#
_cell.length_a   1.000
_cell.length_b   1.000
_cell.length_c   1.000
_cell.angle_alpha   90.00
_cell.angle_beta   90.00
_cell.angle_gamma   90.00
#
_symmetry.space_group_name_H-M   'P 1'
#
loop_
_entity.id
_entity.type
_entity.pdbx_description
1 polymer ?
#
loop_
_entity_poly.entity_id
_entity_poly.type
_entity_poly.pdbx_seq_one_letter_code
_entity_poly.pdbx_strand_id
1 'polypeptide(L)'
;MRILMGLVSAAALAFSSMAAQGQEFPTKPVRIVVPFAPGGFVDVAARLVGQKLHERWGQQVIVENRPGGNGFIGVMAAAKAPADGYTLLMAHTGEFSVNPAVFASSIPYELDRDFVPITMINDAPMVFVVHSGGPFNSMQDIIAAAKAKPGTVAVSTPGTGSIQHLVLEWSGLATNSKFLHVPYKGGAPAITATAGGEVPAGSAAISSAMPHISSGRVKVVAVTTAERSAVNKSWPTLGEVGVPGVQSSIWAGLFAPKGVPQPIIDKIYNDLAKILEMPDVKERFAAGGGVPGGMKPADFRAHILAEASRLKEVVQKAGVKPE
;
A
#
# COMPACT_ATOMS: atom_id res chain seq x y z
N MET A 1 -59.98 -6.58 36.90
CA MET A 1 -59.50 -7.19 35.66
C MET A 1 -58.75 -6.21 34.72
N ARG A 2 -59.12 -4.93 34.65
CA ARG A 2 -58.42 -3.91 33.80
C ARG A 2 -57.04 -3.47 34.33
N ILE A 3 -56.78 -3.51 35.63
CA ILE A 3 -55.46 -3.11 36.22
C ILE A 3 -54.39 -4.19 36.02
N LEU A 4 -54.72 -5.46 36.02
CA LEU A 4 -53.77 -6.56 35.78
C LEU A 4 -53.27 -6.61 34.33
N MET A 5 -54.11 -6.22 33.34
CA MET A 5 -53.69 -6.20 31.93
C MET A 5 -52.69 -5.08 31.62
N GLY A 6 -52.74 -3.93 32.34
CA GLY A 6 -51.81 -2.85 32.17
C GLY A 6 -50.38 -3.15 32.66
N LEU A 7 -50.24 -3.94 33.73
CA LEU A 7 -48.94 -4.31 34.30
C LEU A 7 -48.20 -5.36 33.44
N VAL A 8 -48.91 -6.26 32.76
CA VAL A 8 -48.32 -7.24 31.85
C VAL A 8 -47.80 -6.58 30.56
N SER A 9 -48.52 -5.59 30.02
CA SER A 9 -48.09 -4.83 28.83
C SER A 9 -46.88 -3.95 29.10
N ALA A 10 -46.75 -3.34 30.29
CA ALA A 10 -45.61 -2.53 30.67
C ALA A 10 -44.34 -3.38 30.89
N ALA A 11 -44.47 -4.59 31.44
CA ALA A 11 -43.38 -5.54 31.59
C ALA A 11 -42.87 -6.08 30.24
N ALA A 12 -43.77 -6.34 29.27
CA ALA A 12 -43.39 -6.77 27.93
C ALA A 12 -42.61 -5.72 27.13
N LEU A 13 -42.94 -4.42 27.30
CA LEU A 13 -42.22 -3.30 26.69
C LEU A 13 -40.85 -3.05 27.34
N ALA A 14 -40.68 -3.30 28.65
CA ALA A 14 -39.41 -3.20 29.33
C ALA A 14 -38.44 -4.34 28.95
N PHE A 15 -38.93 -5.55 28.66
CA PHE A 15 -38.10 -6.67 28.16
C PHE A 15 -37.62 -6.47 26.71
N SER A 16 -38.37 -5.75 25.87
CA SER A 16 -37.97 -5.48 24.48
C SER A 16 -36.83 -4.45 24.40
N SER A 17 -36.63 -3.62 25.42
CA SER A 17 -35.56 -2.60 25.46
C SER A 17 -34.18 -3.18 25.88
N MET A 18 -34.13 -4.37 26.45
CA MET A 18 -32.88 -5.02 26.88
C MET A 18 -32.19 -5.82 25.75
N ALA A 19 -32.86 -6.07 24.63
CA ALA A 19 -32.31 -6.85 23.50
C ALA A 19 -31.43 -6.04 22.54
N ALA A 20 -31.25 -4.74 22.75
CA ALA A 20 -30.43 -3.87 21.93
C ALA A 20 -29.06 -3.52 22.56
N GLN A 21 -28.50 -4.36 23.43
CA GLN A 21 -27.08 -4.35 23.67
C GLN A 21 -26.42 -4.92 22.43
N GLY A 22 -25.98 -4.02 21.53
CA GLY A 22 -25.32 -4.40 20.30
C GLY A 22 -24.19 -5.39 20.61
N GLN A 23 -24.26 -6.58 20.00
CA GLN A 23 -23.19 -7.56 20.13
C GLN A 23 -21.87 -6.89 19.92
N GLU A 24 -20.95 -6.95 20.92
CA GLU A 24 -19.63 -6.33 20.80
C GLU A 24 -18.91 -6.92 19.58
N PHE A 25 -18.71 -6.09 18.57
CA PHE A 25 -17.91 -6.47 17.39
C PHE A 25 -16.42 -6.66 17.81
N PRO A 26 -15.76 -7.73 17.31
CA PRO A 26 -16.27 -8.88 16.54
C PRO A 26 -16.69 -10.04 17.46
N THR A 27 -17.73 -10.80 17.05
CA THR A 27 -18.21 -12.02 17.72
C THR A 27 -17.90 -13.30 16.94
N LYS A 28 -17.34 -13.16 15.75
CA LYS A 28 -16.94 -14.26 14.83
C LYS A 28 -15.64 -13.88 14.13
N PRO A 29 -14.95 -14.81 13.44
CA PRO A 29 -13.73 -14.51 12.72
C PRO A 29 -13.88 -13.37 11.72
N VAL A 30 -12.85 -12.47 11.68
CA VAL A 30 -12.73 -11.38 10.72
C VAL A 30 -11.76 -11.79 9.63
N ARG A 31 -12.09 -11.50 8.39
CA ARG A 31 -11.25 -11.81 7.23
C ARG A 31 -10.63 -10.54 6.66
N ILE A 32 -9.32 -10.56 6.41
CA ILE A 32 -8.60 -9.52 5.68
C ILE A 32 -8.21 -10.07 4.31
N VAL A 33 -8.84 -9.57 3.26
CA VAL A 33 -8.51 -9.90 1.88
C VAL A 33 -7.26 -9.12 1.46
N VAL A 34 -6.29 -9.82 0.88
CA VAL A 34 -5.04 -9.26 0.33
C VAL A 34 -5.01 -9.55 -1.17
N PRO A 35 -5.00 -8.53 -2.05
CA PRO A 35 -5.08 -8.72 -3.50
C PRO A 35 -3.76 -9.15 -4.15
N PHE A 36 -2.82 -9.70 -3.37
CA PHE A 36 -1.48 -10.11 -3.80
C PHE A 36 -1.10 -11.49 -3.26
N ALA A 37 -0.05 -12.06 -3.86
CA ALA A 37 0.54 -13.30 -3.40
C ALA A 37 1.11 -13.16 -1.96
N PRO A 38 1.16 -14.27 -1.20
CA PRO A 38 1.77 -14.28 0.13
C PRO A 38 3.23 -13.81 0.13
N GLY A 39 3.67 -13.20 1.24
CA GLY A 39 5.03 -12.76 1.47
C GLY A 39 5.39 -11.38 0.90
N GLY A 40 4.47 -10.74 0.16
CA GLY A 40 4.64 -9.37 -0.34
C GLY A 40 4.39 -8.31 0.74
N PHE A 41 4.71 -7.05 0.42
CA PHE A 41 4.59 -5.89 1.30
C PHE A 41 3.22 -5.79 2.02
N VAL A 42 2.14 -5.96 1.26
CA VAL A 42 0.75 -5.89 1.77
C VAL A 42 0.42 -7.09 2.66
N ASP A 43 0.85 -8.29 2.28
CA ASP A 43 0.60 -9.53 3.02
C ASP A 43 1.30 -9.52 4.39
N VAL A 44 2.54 -9.08 4.43
CA VAL A 44 3.31 -8.93 5.68
C VAL A 44 2.62 -7.95 6.62
N ALA A 45 2.16 -6.80 6.11
CA ALA A 45 1.41 -5.82 6.89
C ALA A 45 0.08 -6.41 7.41
N ALA A 46 -0.67 -7.11 6.55
CA ALA A 46 -1.94 -7.74 6.92
C ALA A 46 -1.78 -8.79 8.02
N ARG A 47 -0.74 -9.64 7.93
CA ARG A 47 -0.47 -10.69 8.94
C ARG A 47 -0.05 -10.08 10.26
N LEU A 48 0.81 -9.05 10.26
CA LEU A 48 1.24 -8.37 11.48
C LEU A 48 0.06 -7.75 12.22
N VAL A 49 -0.74 -6.90 11.55
CA VAL A 49 -1.88 -6.27 12.20
C VAL A 49 -3.00 -7.28 12.48
N GLY A 50 -3.18 -8.29 11.64
CA GLY A 50 -4.15 -9.37 11.85
C GLY A 50 -3.87 -10.17 13.12
N GLN A 51 -2.59 -10.50 13.38
CA GLN A 51 -2.17 -11.13 14.63
C GLN A 51 -2.48 -10.23 15.84
N LYS A 52 -2.14 -8.96 15.80
CA LYS A 52 -2.38 -8.01 16.89
C LYS A 52 -3.86 -7.75 17.14
N LEU A 53 -4.66 -7.71 16.09
CA LEU A 53 -6.12 -7.63 16.21
C LEU A 53 -6.71 -8.91 16.81
N HIS A 54 -6.19 -10.11 16.45
CA HIS A 54 -6.57 -11.36 17.08
C HIS A 54 -6.29 -11.36 18.60
N GLU A 55 -5.08 -10.96 18.99
CA GLU A 55 -4.67 -10.84 20.40
C GLU A 55 -5.60 -9.89 21.18
N ARG A 56 -6.04 -8.80 20.54
CA ARG A 56 -6.87 -7.78 21.14
C ARG A 56 -8.36 -8.14 21.20
N TRP A 57 -8.88 -8.80 20.18
CA TRP A 57 -10.30 -9.10 20.05
C TRP A 57 -10.71 -10.47 20.60
N GLY A 58 -9.76 -11.38 20.81
CA GLY A 58 -10.05 -12.77 21.15
C GLY A 58 -10.74 -13.55 20.03
N GLN A 59 -10.85 -12.94 18.82
CA GLN A 59 -11.46 -13.54 17.64
C GLN A 59 -10.41 -13.76 16.56
N GLN A 60 -10.53 -14.83 15.78
CA GLN A 60 -9.58 -15.09 14.70
C GLN A 60 -9.62 -13.96 13.66
N VAL A 61 -8.43 -13.56 13.18
CA VAL A 61 -8.27 -12.68 12.02
C VAL A 61 -7.54 -13.45 10.93
N ILE A 62 -8.26 -13.75 9.84
CA ILE A 62 -7.80 -14.62 8.77
C ILE A 62 -7.34 -13.75 7.60
N VAL A 63 -6.09 -13.90 7.20
CA VAL A 63 -5.55 -13.25 6.00
C VAL A 63 -5.76 -14.17 4.79
N GLU A 64 -6.53 -13.69 3.82
CA GLU A 64 -6.87 -14.41 2.59
C GLU A 64 -6.26 -13.72 1.37
N ASN A 65 -5.28 -14.37 0.73
CA ASN A 65 -4.64 -13.87 -0.47
C ASN A 65 -5.49 -14.19 -1.71
N ARG A 66 -5.86 -13.16 -2.49
CA ARG A 66 -6.62 -13.26 -3.76
C ARG A 66 -5.91 -12.47 -4.86
N PRO A 67 -4.79 -12.96 -5.39
CA PRO A 67 -4.01 -12.27 -6.41
C PRO A 67 -4.67 -12.30 -7.78
N GLY A 68 -4.25 -11.37 -8.65
CA GLY A 68 -4.58 -11.37 -10.07
C GLY A 68 -5.22 -10.07 -10.56
N GLY A 69 -5.06 -9.79 -11.87
CA GLY A 69 -5.63 -8.62 -12.53
C GLY A 69 -5.21 -7.29 -11.88
N ASN A 70 -3.93 -7.10 -11.60
CA ASN A 70 -3.44 -5.89 -10.91
C ASN A 70 -4.18 -5.58 -9.59
N GLY A 71 -4.55 -6.64 -8.85
CA GLY A 71 -5.30 -6.53 -7.60
C GLY A 71 -6.82 -6.54 -7.77
N PHE A 72 -7.35 -6.40 -8.99
CA PHE A 72 -8.81 -6.28 -9.24
C PHE A 72 -9.61 -7.44 -8.66
N ILE A 73 -9.08 -8.69 -8.73
CA ILE A 73 -9.79 -9.87 -8.23
C ILE A 73 -10.00 -9.76 -6.71
N GLY A 74 -8.96 -9.44 -5.96
CA GLY A 74 -9.04 -9.33 -4.50
C GLY A 74 -9.86 -8.12 -4.06
N VAL A 75 -9.67 -6.96 -4.70
CA VAL A 75 -10.43 -5.74 -4.41
C VAL A 75 -11.93 -5.97 -4.63
N MET A 76 -12.32 -6.55 -5.77
CA MET A 76 -13.72 -6.85 -6.06
C MET A 76 -14.32 -7.91 -5.15
N ALA A 77 -13.51 -8.86 -4.67
CA ALA A 77 -13.97 -9.83 -3.69
C ALA A 77 -14.32 -9.18 -2.35
N ALA A 78 -13.54 -8.18 -1.93
CA ALA A 78 -13.84 -7.39 -0.74
C ALA A 78 -15.02 -6.42 -0.97
N ALA A 79 -15.06 -5.72 -2.12
CA ALA A 79 -16.14 -4.78 -2.44
C ALA A 79 -17.54 -5.40 -2.44
N LYS A 80 -17.63 -6.67 -2.87
CA LYS A 80 -18.88 -7.43 -2.92
C LYS A 80 -19.22 -8.16 -1.62
N ALA A 81 -18.39 -8.08 -0.59
CA ALA A 81 -18.66 -8.71 0.68
C ALA A 81 -19.78 -7.98 1.45
N PRO A 82 -20.47 -8.67 2.38
CA PRO A 82 -21.44 -8.02 3.26
C PRO A 82 -20.81 -6.85 4.02
N ALA A 83 -21.54 -5.74 4.13
CA ALA A 83 -21.10 -4.53 4.85
C ALA A 83 -21.32 -4.68 6.37
N ASP A 84 -20.84 -5.76 6.96
CA ASP A 84 -20.97 -6.11 8.38
C ASP A 84 -19.67 -5.96 9.18
N GLY A 85 -18.58 -5.53 8.54
CA GLY A 85 -17.26 -5.35 9.16
C GLY A 85 -16.42 -6.63 9.26
N TYR A 86 -16.95 -7.80 8.91
CA TYR A 86 -16.23 -9.07 9.01
C TYR A 86 -15.40 -9.44 7.78
N THR A 87 -15.46 -8.63 6.73
CA THR A 87 -14.55 -8.70 5.60
C THR A 87 -13.93 -7.32 5.40
N LEU A 88 -12.61 -7.25 5.48
CA LEU A 88 -11.81 -6.06 5.26
C LEU A 88 -10.89 -6.26 4.07
N LEU A 89 -10.39 -5.19 3.49
CA LEU A 89 -9.40 -5.21 2.41
C LEU A 89 -8.11 -4.58 2.93
N MET A 90 -6.99 -5.27 2.80
CA MET A 90 -5.67 -4.65 2.88
C MET A 90 -5.17 -4.40 1.47
N ALA A 91 -5.11 -3.14 1.08
CA ALA A 91 -4.64 -2.71 -0.23
C ALA A 91 -3.45 -1.75 -0.10
N HIS A 92 -2.87 -1.35 -1.21
CA HIS A 92 -1.73 -0.43 -1.22
C HIS A 92 -1.95 0.70 -2.25
N THR A 93 -0.95 1.55 -2.42
CA THR A 93 -0.89 2.64 -3.41
C THR A 93 -1.39 2.23 -4.80
N GLY A 94 -1.12 0.98 -5.22
CA GLY A 94 -1.50 0.45 -6.53
C GLY A 94 -2.99 0.50 -6.80
N GLU A 95 -3.81 -0.02 -5.88
CA GLU A 95 -5.26 -0.18 -6.10
C GLU A 95 -5.99 1.15 -6.13
N PHE A 96 -5.62 2.10 -5.28
CA PHE A 96 -6.43 3.31 -5.10
C PHE A 96 -5.77 4.61 -5.60
N SER A 97 -4.45 4.61 -5.84
CA SER A 97 -3.77 5.78 -6.40
C SER A 97 -3.28 5.56 -7.84
N VAL A 98 -2.75 4.36 -8.15
CA VAL A 98 -2.18 4.07 -9.47
C VAL A 98 -3.22 3.57 -10.46
N ASN A 99 -3.99 2.53 -10.10
CA ASN A 99 -4.96 1.92 -11.00
C ASN A 99 -6.00 2.90 -11.54
N PRO A 100 -6.55 3.86 -10.75
CA PRO A 100 -7.44 4.89 -11.27
C PRO A 100 -6.80 5.78 -12.34
N ALA A 101 -5.48 5.95 -12.29
CA ALA A 101 -4.76 6.75 -13.27
C ALA A 101 -4.42 5.96 -14.55
N VAL A 102 -3.98 4.71 -14.41
CA VAL A 102 -3.50 3.87 -15.51
C VAL A 102 -4.65 3.14 -16.20
N PHE A 103 -5.62 2.62 -15.44
CA PHE A 103 -6.71 1.77 -15.92
C PHE A 103 -8.09 2.46 -15.88
N ALA A 104 -8.13 3.79 -15.99
CA ALA A 104 -9.34 4.60 -15.82
C ALA A 104 -10.58 4.07 -16.58
N SER A 105 -10.38 3.49 -17.79
CA SER A 105 -11.46 2.97 -18.64
C SER A 105 -11.91 1.54 -18.31
N SER A 106 -11.15 0.79 -17.51
CA SER A 106 -11.38 -0.64 -17.25
C SER A 106 -11.39 -1.03 -15.79
N ILE A 107 -11.06 -0.11 -14.87
CA ILE A 107 -11.08 -0.35 -13.42
C ILE A 107 -12.52 -0.66 -12.95
N PRO A 108 -12.78 -1.81 -12.30
CA PRO A 108 -14.15 -2.20 -11.96
C PRO A 108 -14.65 -1.63 -10.63
N TYR A 109 -13.82 -0.95 -9.86
CA TYR A 109 -14.13 -0.40 -8.54
C TYR A 109 -13.78 1.09 -8.45
N GLU A 110 -14.30 1.73 -7.41
CA GLU A 110 -14.04 3.13 -7.09
C GLU A 110 -13.96 3.29 -5.56
N LEU A 111 -12.99 4.10 -5.08
CA LEU A 111 -12.76 4.25 -3.64
C LEU A 111 -14.03 4.64 -2.89
N ASP A 112 -14.66 5.75 -3.25
CA ASP A 112 -15.78 6.33 -2.48
C ASP A 112 -17.12 5.60 -2.69
N ARG A 113 -17.26 4.91 -3.84
CA ARG A 113 -18.45 4.09 -4.14
C ARG A 113 -18.44 2.78 -3.36
N ASP A 114 -17.29 2.12 -3.30
CA ASP A 114 -17.21 0.71 -2.90
C ASP A 114 -16.56 0.51 -1.52
N PHE A 115 -15.82 1.52 -1.01
CA PHE A 115 -15.03 1.37 0.21
C PHE A 115 -15.12 2.58 1.16
N VAL A 116 -14.75 2.30 2.41
CA VAL A 116 -14.43 3.29 3.44
C VAL A 116 -12.97 3.05 3.85
N PRO A 117 -12.04 3.99 3.59
CA PRO A 117 -10.69 3.93 4.15
C PRO A 117 -10.73 3.97 5.67
N ILE A 118 -10.05 3.04 6.34
CA ILE A 118 -9.96 3.00 7.79
C ILE A 118 -8.71 3.73 8.27
N THR A 119 -7.55 3.28 7.82
CA THR A 119 -6.27 3.93 8.15
C THR A 119 -5.15 3.40 7.26
N MET A 120 -4.11 4.21 7.08
CA MET A 120 -2.82 3.75 6.59
C MET A 120 -2.17 2.87 7.67
N ILE A 121 -1.70 1.70 7.29
CA ILE A 121 -1.06 0.73 8.20
C ILE A 121 0.46 0.90 8.20
N ASN A 122 1.06 0.97 7.03
CA ASN A 122 2.49 1.07 6.85
C ASN A 122 2.80 1.96 5.65
N ASP A 123 3.79 2.80 5.77
CA ASP A 123 4.35 3.61 4.68
C ASP A 123 5.84 3.31 4.55
N ALA A 124 6.31 3.05 3.34
CA ALA A 124 7.69 2.67 3.10
C ALA A 124 8.25 3.39 1.87
N PRO A 125 9.54 3.78 1.92
CA PRO A 125 10.21 4.30 0.73
C PRO A 125 10.36 3.21 -0.32
N MET A 126 10.39 3.62 -1.57
CA MET A 126 10.97 2.86 -2.66
C MET A 126 12.40 3.32 -2.85
N VAL A 127 13.20 2.46 -3.45
CA VAL A 127 14.61 2.75 -3.75
C VAL A 127 14.88 2.64 -5.24
N PHE A 128 15.77 3.51 -5.72
CA PHE A 128 16.53 3.26 -6.93
C PHE A 128 17.85 2.61 -6.54
N VAL A 129 18.16 1.50 -7.19
CA VAL A 129 19.40 0.75 -6.97
C VAL A 129 20.13 0.53 -8.28
N VAL A 130 21.44 0.33 -8.18
CA VAL A 130 22.28 -0.08 -9.30
C VAL A 130 23.02 -1.37 -8.97
N HIS A 131 23.35 -2.16 -9.98
CA HIS A 131 24.25 -3.29 -9.84
C HIS A 131 25.63 -2.83 -9.35
N SER A 132 26.15 -3.47 -8.29
CA SER A 132 27.40 -3.02 -7.65
C SER A 132 28.65 -3.10 -8.55
N GLY A 133 28.67 -4.04 -9.49
CA GLY A 133 29.73 -4.19 -10.51
C GLY A 133 29.40 -3.51 -11.85
N GLY A 134 28.30 -2.75 -11.91
CA GLY A 134 27.81 -2.13 -13.14
C GLY A 134 28.45 -0.79 -13.48
N PRO A 135 27.98 -0.17 -14.56
CA PRO A 135 28.56 1.09 -15.07
C PRO A 135 28.14 2.33 -14.27
N PHE A 136 27.14 2.22 -13.37
CA PHE A 136 26.59 3.36 -12.66
C PHE A 136 26.90 3.27 -11.16
N ASN A 137 27.20 4.41 -10.53
CA ASN A 137 27.43 4.53 -9.10
C ASN A 137 26.51 5.54 -8.40
N SER A 138 25.77 6.33 -9.17
CA SER A 138 24.88 7.38 -8.67
C SER A 138 23.64 7.52 -9.55
N MET A 139 22.62 8.21 -9.05
CA MET A 139 21.46 8.59 -9.85
C MET A 139 21.83 9.57 -10.97
N GLN A 140 22.83 10.43 -10.72
CA GLN A 140 23.36 11.36 -11.71
C GLN A 140 23.97 10.63 -12.91
N ASP A 141 24.69 9.52 -12.68
CA ASP A 141 25.26 8.70 -13.78
C ASP A 141 24.14 8.14 -14.67
N ILE A 142 23.07 7.62 -14.04
CA ILE A 142 21.90 7.07 -14.73
C ILE A 142 21.23 8.14 -15.59
N ILE A 143 21.00 9.33 -15.02
CA ILE A 143 20.37 10.46 -15.70
C ILE A 143 21.24 10.95 -16.86
N ALA A 144 22.56 11.11 -16.64
CA ALA A 144 23.49 11.55 -17.65
C ALA A 144 23.55 10.60 -18.85
N ALA A 145 23.60 9.28 -18.58
CA ALA A 145 23.59 8.26 -19.60
C ALA A 145 22.26 8.27 -20.38
N ALA A 146 21.11 8.40 -19.69
CA ALA A 146 19.78 8.46 -20.32
C ALA A 146 19.57 9.72 -21.16
N LYS A 147 20.21 10.84 -20.81
CA LYS A 147 20.24 12.07 -21.63
C LYS A 147 21.11 11.90 -22.87
N ALA A 148 22.30 11.30 -22.72
CA ALA A 148 23.23 11.08 -23.81
C ALA A 148 22.68 10.09 -24.87
N LYS A 149 21.96 9.05 -24.41
CA LYS A 149 21.34 8.03 -25.27
C LYS A 149 19.93 7.72 -24.77
N PRO A 150 18.91 8.50 -25.19
CA PRO A 150 17.53 8.31 -24.71
C PRO A 150 17.00 6.91 -25.00
N GLY A 151 16.33 6.31 -24.02
CA GLY A 151 15.70 4.98 -24.13
C GLY A 151 16.67 3.78 -24.12
N THR A 152 17.95 3.99 -23.76
CA THR A 152 18.92 2.88 -23.70
C THR A 152 19.28 2.44 -22.29
N VAL A 153 19.05 3.27 -21.26
CA VAL A 153 19.32 2.92 -19.88
C VAL A 153 18.17 2.11 -19.34
N ALA A 154 18.37 0.80 -19.19
CA ALA A 154 17.38 -0.13 -18.69
C ALA A 154 17.22 -0.02 -17.18
N VAL A 155 15.96 0.07 -16.72
CA VAL A 155 15.61 0.10 -15.30
C VAL A 155 14.51 -0.91 -15.02
N SER A 156 14.79 -1.89 -14.16
CA SER A 156 13.83 -2.90 -13.76
C SER A 156 12.80 -2.33 -12.78
N THR A 157 11.54 -2.75 -12.90
CA THR A 157 10.45 -2.42 -11.96
C THR A 157 9.58 -3.65 -11.68
N PRO A 158 8.70 -3.61 -10.67
CA PRO A 158 7.76 -4.70 -10.37
C PRO A 158 6.75 -5.01 -11.47
N GLY A 159 6.62 -4.15 -12.49
CA GLY A 159 5.70 -4.37 -13.60
C GLY A 159 5.16 -3.07 -14.18
N THR A 160 4.56 -3.18 -15.36
CA THR A 160 3.88 -2.08 -16.03
C THR A 160 2.71 -1.58 -15.19
N GLY A 161 2.60 -0.25 -15.03
CA GLY A 161 1.59 0.36 -14.18
C GLY A 161 1.82 0.21 -12.68
N SER A 162 3.01 -0.25 -12.23
CA SER A 162 3.38 -0.17 -10.82
C SER A 162 3.72 1.27 -10.41
N ILE A 163 3.63 1.60 -9.13
CA ILE A 163 4.05 2.92 -8.63
C ILE A 163 5.53 3.20 -8.95
N GLN A 164 6.37 2.17 -8.93
CA GLN A 164 7.79 2.28 -9.31
C GLN A 164 7.97 2.63 -10.79
N HIS A 165 7.15 2.05 -11.67
CA HIS A 165 7.13 2.45 -13.09
C HIS A 165 6.73 3.92 -13.23
N LEU A 166 5.67 4.36 -12.55
CA LEU A 166 5.24 5.77 -12.62
C LEU A 166 6.30 6.72 -12.05
N VAL A 167 6.99 6.37 -10.98
CA VAL A 167 8.08 7.18 -10.41
C VAL A 167 9.28 7.22 -11.35
N LEU A 168 9.59 6.14 -12.06
CA LEU A 168 10.62 6.11 -13.10
C LEU A 168 10.28 7.08 -14.24
N GLU A 169 9.07 7.02 -14.78
CA GLU A 169 8.59 7.91 -15.84
C GLU A 169 8.55 9.39 -15.36
N TRP A 170 8.07 9.61 -14.14
CA TRP A 170 8.07 10.95 -13.52
C TRP A 170 9.50 11.50 -13.37
N SER A 171 10.46 10.65 -12.97
CA SER A 171 11.87 11.02 -12.90
C SER A 171 12.42 11.39 -14.27
N GLY A 172 12.02 10.66 -15.31
CA GLY A 172 12.35 10.97 -16.70
C GLY A 172 11.83 12.34 -17.14
N LEU A 173 10.57 12.64 -16.86
CA LEU A 173 9.94 13.94 -17.14
C LEU A 173 10.64 15.07 -16.39
N ALA A 174 10.90 14.91 -15.10
CA ALA A 174 11.51 15.92 -14.24
C ALA A 174 12.95 16.25 -14.65
N THR A 175 13.66 15.29 -15.24
CA THR A 175 15.08 15.46 -15.63
C THR A 175 15.27 15.61 -17.13
N ASN A 176 14.21 15.62 -17.93
CA ASN A 176 14.25 15.57 -19.40
C ASN A 176 15.16 14.43 -19.89
N SER A 177 14.94 13.22 -19.35
CA SER A 177 15.65 11.99 -19.75
C SER A 177 14.63 10.88 -20.07
N LYS A 178 15.07 9.92 -20.88
CA LYS A 178 14.21 8.77 -21.25
C LYS A 178 14.91 7.47 -20.87
N PHE A 179 14.28 6.71 -19.99
CA PHE A 179 14.74 5.39 -19.57
C PHE A 179 14.12 4.29 -20.43
N LEU A 180 14.70 3.09 -20.41
CA LEU A 180 14.11 1.86 -20.94
C LEU A 180 13.48 1.12 -19.76
N HIS A 181 12.17 1.13 -19.66
CA HIS A 181 11.44 0.39 -18.63
C HIS A 181 11.51 -1.12 -18.90
N VAL A 182 11.91 -1.91 -17.91
CA VAL A 182 11.97 -3.39 -17.96
C VAL A 182 11.06 -3.95 -16.86
N PRO A 183 9.82 -4.37 -17.20
CA PRO A 183 8.86 -4.88 -16.22
C PRO A 183 9.15 -6.31 -15.81
N TYR A 184 9.04 -6.59 -14.50
CA TYR A 184 9.09 -7.93 -13.92
C TYR A 184 7.76 -8.26 -13.19
N LYS A 185 7.60 -9.51 -12.77
CA LYS A 185 6.40 -9.96 -12.01
C LYS A 185 6.59 -9.74 -10.49
N GLY A 186 6.87 -8.49 -10.09
CA GLY A 186 7.05 -8.09 -8.70
C GLY A 186 8.44 -7.53 -8.37
N GLY A 187 8.58 -6.95 -7.16
CA GLY A 187 9.80 -6.27 -6.74
C GLY A 187 11.00 -7.19 -6.54
N ALA A 188 10.77 -8.39 -5.98
CA ALA A 188 11.86 -9.33 -5.73
C ALA A 188 12.55 -9.81 -7.03
N PRO A 189 11.84 -10.28 -8.08
CA PRO A 189 12.48 -10.64 -9.34
C PRO A 189 13.12 -9.45 -10.05
N ALA A 190 12.54 -8.23 -9.97
CA ALA A 190 13.14 -7.03 -10.53
C ALA A 190 14.51 -6.72 -9.92
N ILE A 191 14.62 -6.75 -8.59
CA ILE A 191 15.89 -6.49 -7.91
C ILE A 191 16.87 -7.65 -8.05
N THR A 192 16.39 -8.90 -8.13
CA THR A 192 17.25 -10.05 -8.42
C THR A 192 17.93 -9.91 -9.79
N ALA A 193 17.20 -9.49 -10.81
CA ALA A 193 17.78 -9.23 -12.14
C ALA A 193 18.82 -8.09 -12.09
N THR A 194 18.54 -7.02 -11.34
CA THR A 194 19.54 -5.95 -11.13
C THR A 194 20.77 -6.47 -10.37
N ALA A 195 20.57 -7.26 -9.32
CA ALA A 195 21.65 -7.84 -8.52
C ALA A 195 22.50 -8.86 -9.31
N GLY A 196 21.91 -9.49 -10.32
CA GLY A 196 22.59 -10.38 -11.27
C GLY A 196 23.31 -9.67 -12.41
N GLY A 197 23.12 -8.35 -12.56
CA GLY A 197 23.71 -7.57 -13.67
C GLY A 197 22.97 -7.71 -15.00
N GLU A 198 21.81 -8.37 -15.04
CA GLU A 198 20.97 -8.46 -16.25
C GLU A 198 20.44 -7.08 -16.65
N VAL A 199 20.14 -6.25 -15.67
CA VAL A 199 19.68 -4.88 -15.82
C VAL A 199 20.54 -3.97 -14.93
N PRO A 200 21.12 -2.88 -15.45
CA PRO A 200 22.09 -2.07 -14.71
C PRO A 200 21.51 -1.31 -13.53
N ALA A 201 20.21 -1.01 -13.55
CA ALA A 201 19.49 -0.29 -12.51
C ALA A 201 18.10 -0.87 -12.26
N GLY A 202 17.51 -0.58 -11.09
CA GLY A 202 16.16 -1.04 -10.76
C GLY A 202 15.49 -0.16 -9.72
N SER A 203 14.16 -0.24 -9.64
CA SER A 203 13.35 0.40 -8.61
C SER A 203 12.35 -0.58 -8.00
N ALA A 204 12.32 -0.64 -6.67
CA ALA A 204 11.37 -1.48 -5.92
C ALA A 204 11.13 -0.91 -4.51
N ALA A 205 10.18 -1.51 -3.78
CA ALA A 205 10.06 -1.30 -2.34
C ALA A 205 11.38 -1.70 -1.66
N ILE A 206 11.77 -0.95 -0.65
CA ILE A 206 13.03 -1.19 0.08
C ILE A 206 13.11 -2.62 0.65
N SER A 207 11.99 -3.18 1.12
CA SER A 207 11.92 -4.54 1.63
C SER A 207 12.33 -5.61 0.60
N SER A 208 12.02 -5.39 -0.68
CA SER A 208 12.45 -6.27 -1.78
C SER A 208 13.94 -6.14 -2.10
N ALA A 209 14.53 -4.98 -1.83
CA ALA A 209 15.92 -4.70 -2.14
C ALA A 209 16.89 -5.06 -0.99
N MET A 210 16.42 -5.05 0.26
CA MET A 210 17.25 -5.24 1.47
C MET A 210 18.17 -6.48 1.42
N PRO A 211 17.74 -7.68 1.01
CA PRO A 211 18.64 -8.85 0.94
C PRO A 211 19.85 -8.62 0.00
N HIS A 212 19.61 -7.89 -1.09
CA HIS A 212 20.65 -7.60 -2.09
C HIS A 212 21.52 -6.40 -1.69
N ILE A 213 20.97 -5.43 -0.97
CA ILE A 213 21.71 -4.33 -0.35
C ILE A 213 22.66 -4.88 0.72
N SER A 214 22.14 -5.69 1.64
CA SER A 214 22.93 -6.30 2.74
C SER A 214 24.04 -7.21 2.24
N SER A 215 23.86 -7.89 1.10
CA SER A 215 24.89 -8.72 0.47
C SER A 215 25.84 -7.94 -0.45
N GLY A 216 25.68 -6.61 -0.56
CA GLY A 216 26.53 -5.75 -1.39
C GLY A 216 26.37 -5.94 -2.90
N ARG A 217 25.36 -6.67 -3.37
CA ARG A 217 25.12 -6.91 -4.81
C ARG A 217 24.51 -5.72 -5.53
N VAL A 218 23.76 -4.88 -4.80
CA VAL A 218 23.25 -3.61 -5.32
C VAL A 218 23.60 -2.47 -4.36
N LYS A 219 23.72 -1.25 -4.92
CA LYS A 219 23.89 0.01 -4.18
C LYS A 219 22.61 0.83 -4.31
N VAL A 220 22.14 1.43 -3.21
CA VAL A 220 21.06 2.42 -3.26
C VAL A 220 21.63 3.74 -3.74
N VAL A 221 21.03 4.31 -4.79
CA VAL A 221 21.43 5.58 -5.39
C VAL A 221 20.40 6.70 -5.12
N ALA A 222 19.17 6.36 -4.76
CA ALA A 222 18.20 7.31 -4.23
C ALA A 222 17.06 6.59 -3.51
N VAL A 223 16.42 7.28 -2.56
CA VAL A 223 15.11 6.96 -2.01
C VAL A 223 14.06 7.91 -2.60
N THR A 224 12.82 7.44 -2.69
CA THR A 224 11.74 8.18 -3.37
C THR A 224 10.93 9.08 -2.45
N THR A 225 11.17 9.03 -1.15
CA THR A 225 10.49 9.86 -0.13
C THR A 225 11.06 11.27 -0.10
N ALA A 226 10.30 12.22 0.48
CA ALA A 226 10.74 13.60 0.66
C ALA A 226 11.96 13.73 1.60
N GLU A 227 12.02 12.81 2.57
CA GLU A 227 13.12 12.73 3.54
C GLU A 227 13.91 11.43 3.34
N ARG A 228 15.16 11.43 3.79
CA ARG A 228 16.02 10.26 3.78
C ARG A 228 15.45 9.15 4.66
N SER A 229 15.62 7.90 4.21
CA SER A 229 15.11 6.72 4.92
C SER A 229 15.67 6.62 6.36
N ALA A 230 14.79 6.24 7.30
CA ALA A 230 15.20 5.95 8.67
C ALA A 230 16.12 4.72 8.77
N VAL A 231 16.05 3.79 7.79
CA VAL A 231 16.91 2.60 7.72
C VAL A 231 18.37 2.98 7.49
N ASN A 232 18.62 3.96 6.62
CA ASN A 232 19.97 4.43 6.37
C ASN A 232 19.95 5.89 5.90
N LYS A 233 20.38 6.78 6.79
CA LYS A 233 20.45 8.23 6.55
C LYS A 233 21.49 8.64 5.49
N SER A 234 22.38 7.73 5.05
CA SER A 234 23.33 8.03 3.96
C SER A 234 22.69 7.94 2.57
N TRP A 235 21.52 7.33 2.42
CA TRP A 235 20.81 7.23 1.14
C TRP A 235 20.17 8.57 0.80
N PRO A 236 20.55 9.20 -0.32
CA PRO A 236 19.98 10.49 -0.69
C PRO A 236 18.54 10.35 -1.20
N THR A 237 17.75 11.40 -1.10
CA THR A 237 16.44 11.50 -1.75
C THR A 237 16.60 11.82 -3.25
N LEU A 238 15.54 11.55 -4.04
CA LEU A 238 15.50 11.95 -5.45
C LEU A 238 15.74 13.46 -5.61
N GLY A 239 15.19 14.30 -4.74
CA GLY A 239 15.41 15.75 -4.76
C GLY A 239 16.88 16.14 -4.57
N GLU A 240 17.59 15.48 -3.63
CA GLU A 240 19.00 15.73 -3.35
C GLU A 240 19.92 15.31 -4.52
N VAL A 241 19.50 14.37 -5.35
CA VAL A 241 20.29 13.88 -6.49
C VAL A 241 19.87 14.48 -7.83
N GLY A 242 19.12 15.58 -7.81
CA GLY A 242 18.81 16.34 -9.02
C GLY A 242 17.55 15.89 -9.77
N VAL A 243 16.61 15.25 -9.08
CA VAL A 243 15.28 14.87 -9.60
C VAL A 243 14.21 15.67 -8.84
N PRO A 244 13.98 16.95 -9.20
CA PRO A 244 13.13 17.85 -8.42
C PRO A 244 11.65 17.47 -8.53
N GLY A 245 10.92 17.63 -7.42
CA GLY A 245 9.46 17.49 -7.39
C GLY A 245 8.96 16.05 -7.49
N VAL A 246 9.86 15.06 -7.62
CA VAL A 246 9.50 13.65 -7.63
C VAL A 246 9.62 13.08 -6.25
N GLN A 247 8.48 12.77 -5.65
CA GLN A 247 8.40 12.11 -4.35
C GLN A 247 7.18 11.20 -4.29
N SER A 248 7.36 9.99 -3.80
CA SER A 248 6.32 9.00 -3.58
C SER A 248 6.79 7.94 -2.59
N SER A 249 5.84 7.26 -1.98
CA SER A 249 6.08 6.09 -1.14
C SER A 249 5.18 4.94 -1.59
N ILE A 250 5.41 3.76 -1.04
CA ILE A 250 4.46 2.67 -1.13
C ILE A 250 3.83 2.48 0.23
N TRP A 251 2.54 2.76 0.32
CA TRP A 251 1.78 2.56 1.55
C TRP A 251 0.88 1.32 1.46
N ALA A 252 0.60 0.69 2.60
CA ALA A 252 -0.47 -0.28 2.78
C ALA A 252 -1.53 0.31 3.70
N GLY A 253 -2.79 0.10 3.38
CA GLY A 253 -3.92 0.62 4.15
C GLY A 253 -5.03 -0.41 4.31
N LEU A 254 -5.80 -0.27 5.38
CA LEU A 254 -6.97 -1.09 5.65
C LEU A 254 -8.24 -0.35 5.25
N PHE A 255 -9.13 -1.07 4.58
CA PHE A 255 -10.40 -0.58 4.06
C PHE A 255 -11.54 -1.51 4.46
N ALA A 256 -12.73 -0.95 4.64
CA ALA A 256 -13.96 -1.72 4.77
C ALA A 256 -14.83 -1.54 3.52
N PRO A 257 -15.70 -2.50 3.16
CA PRO A 257 -16.75 -2.30 2.18
C PRO A 257 -17.63 -1.10 2.53
N LYS A 258 -18.15 -0.41 1.53
CA LYS A 258 -19.08 0.69 1.72
C LYS A 258 -20.34 0.21 2.42
N GLY A 259 -20.83 1.00 3.38
CA GLY A 259 -22.04 0.66 4.16
C GLY A 259 -21.78 -0.03 5.50
N VAL A 260 -20.54 -0.37 5.83
CA VAL A 260 -20.20 -0.86 7.19
C VAL A 260 -20.56 0.23 8.21
N PRO A 261 -21.26 -0.12 9.31
CA PRO A 261 -21.68 0.86 10.33
C PRO A 261 -20.50 1.63 10.93
N GLN A 262 -20.68 2.94 11.10
CA GLN A 262 -19.63 3.82 11.60
C GLN A 262 -19.03 3.37 12.96
N PRO A 263 -19.81 2.87 13.95
CA PRO A 263 -19.23 2.37 15.20
C PRO A 263 -18.24 1.22 15.02
N ILE A 264 -18.44 0.37 13.98
CA ILE A 264 -17.50 -0.71 13.64
C ILE A 264 -16.22 -0.13 13.03
N ILE A 265 -16.35 0.83 12.11
CA ILE A 265 -15.20 1.54 11.52
C ILE A 265 -14.37 2.20 12.62
N ASP A 266 -15.03 2.94 13.52
CA ASP A 266 -14.37 3.65 14.61
C ASP A 266 -13.66 2.68 15.56
N LYS A 267 -14.27 1.55 15.88
CA LYS A 267 -13.66 0.52 16.71
C LYS A 267 -12.39 -0.06 16.05
N ILE A 268 -12.49 -0.44 14.77
CA ILE A 268 -11.34 -1.00 14.03
C ILE A 268 -10.22 0.04 13.97
N TYR A 269 -10.54 1.30 13.64
CA TYR A 269 -9.57 2.39 13.61
C TYR A 269 -8.88 2.60 14.96
N ASN A 270 -9.66 2.73 16.05
CA ASN A 270 -9.12 2.96 17.38
C ASN A 270 -8.24 1.82 17.88
N ASP A 271 -8.56 0.58 17.53
CA ASP A 271 -7.75 -0.59 17.89
C ASP A 271 -6.45 -0.61 17.07
N LEU A 272 -6.51 -0.32 15.77
CA LEU A 272 -5.33 -0.21 14.92
C LEU A 272 -4.42 0.95 15.33
N ALA A 273 -4.97 2.11 15.67
CA ALA A 273 -4.18 3.25 16.12
C ALA A 273 -3.31 2.88 17.35
N LYS A 274 -3.86 2.09 18.30
CA LYS A 274 -3.09 1.58 19.45
C LYS A 274 -2.06 0.52 19.05
N ILE A 275 -2.40 -0.38 18.11
CA ILE A 275 -1.51 -1.43 17.60
C ILE A 275 -0.30 -0.81 16.90
N LEU A 276 -0.51 0.19 16.07
CA LEU A 276 0.54 0.85 15.30
C LEU A 276 1.54 1.62 16.18
N GLU A 277 1.14 1.98 17.40
CA GLU A 277 2.02 2.60 18.39
C GLU A 277 2.87 1.58 19.21
N MET A 278 2.57 0.28 19.11
CA MET A 278 3.29 -0.76 19.85
C MET A 278 4.76 -0.85 19.39
N PRO A 279 5.74 -0.95 20.33
CA PRO A 279 7.16 -0.98 19.99
C PRO A 279 7.55 -2.11 19.02
N ASP A 280 7.03 -3.31 19.25
CA ASP A 280 7.29 -4.49 18.40
C ASP A 280 6.72 -4.34 16.98
N VAL A 281 5.59 -3.65 16.82
CA VAL A 281 5.01 -3.32 15.52
C VAL A 281 5.87 -2.29 14.79
N LYS A 282 6.31 -1.23 15.49
CA LYS A 282 7.23 -0.21 14.96
C LYS A 282 8.55 -0.85 14.51
N GLU A 283 9.12 -1.69 15.33
CA GLU A 283 10.36 -2.42 15.02
C GLU A 283 10.19 -3.33 13.79
N ARG A 284 9.06 -4.05 13.71
CA ARG A 284 8.79 -4.95 12.59
C ARG A 284 8.64 -4.20 11.26
N PHE A 285 7.98 -3.05 11.25
CA PHE A 285 7.90 -2.20 10.05
C PHE A 285 9.25 -1.57 9.71
N ALA A 286 9.98 -1.08 10.71
CA ALA A 286 11.30 -0.51 10.50
C ALA A 286 12.29 -1.51 9.91
N ALA A 287 12.25 -2.79 10.33
CA ALA A 287 13.06 -3.85 9.74
C ALA A 287 12.77 -4.08 8.24
N GLY A 288 11.55 -3.77 7.78
CA GLY A 288 11.14 -3.75 6.38
C GLY A 288 11.37 -2.41 5.67
N GLY A 289 11.97 -1.44 6.35
CA GLY A 289 12.23 -0.10 5.84
C GLY A 289 11.04 0.85 5.89
N GLY A 290 9.93 0.44 6.49
CA GLY A 290 8.72 1.24 6.59
C GLY A 290 8.54 1.90 7.96
N VAL A 291 7.53 2.74 8.03
CA VAL A 291 7.06 3.37 9.27
C VAL A 291 5.57 3.09 9.46
N PRO A 292 5.10 2.94 10.71
CA PRO A 292 3.66 2.82 10.96
C PRO A 292 2.91 4.05 10.45
N GLY A 293 1.71 3.84 9.92
CA GLY A 293 0.82 4.91 9.49
C GLY A 293 0.00 5.48 10.66
N GLY A 294 -1.30 5.14 10.71
CA GLY A 294 -2.21 5.58 11.79
C GLY A 294 -2.99 6.85 11.45
N MET A 295 -2.99 7.30 10.20
CA MET A 295 -3.81 8.42 9.75
C MET A 295 -5.29 8.21 10.09
N LYS A 296 -5.99 9.27 10.50
CA LYS A 296 -7.45 9.23 10.65
C LYS A 296 -8.12 8.91 9.32
N PRO A 297 -9.29 8.28 9.31
CA PRO A 297 -9.99 7.87 8.09
C PRO A 297 -10.13 8.98 7.04
N ALA A 298 -10.52 10.19 7.48
CA ALA A 298 -10.69 11.34 6.59
C ALA A 298 -9.35 11.81 5.98
N ASP A 299 -8.28 11.85 6.78
CA ASP A 299 -6.95 12.27 6.34
C ASP A 299 -6.36 11.24 5.39
N PHE A 300 -6.56 9.94 5.66
CA PHE A 300 -6.11 8.88 4.78
C PHE A 300 -6.85 8.90 3.44
N ARG A 301 -8.18 9.14 3.45
CA ARG A 301 -8.94 9.35 2.21
C ARG A 301 -8.40 10.53 1.41
N ALA A 302 -8.17 11.67 2.06
CA ALA A 302 -7.64 12.87 1.41
C ALA A 302 -6.25 12.60 0.80
N HIS A 303 -5.38 11.89 1.52
CA HIS A 303 -4.06 11.46 1.03
C HIS A 303 -4.18 10.63 -0.26
N ILE A 304 -5.03 9.59 -0.27
CA ILE A 304 -5.24 8.73 -1.46
C ILE A 304 -5.70 9.55 -2.66
N LEU A 305 -6.69 10.43 -2.49
CA LEU A 305 -7.24 11.23 -3.58
C LEU A 305 -6.23 12.25 -4.13
N ALA A 306 -5.45 12.88 -3.26
CA ALA A 306 -4.39 13.81 -3.67
C ALA A 306 -3.29 13.07 -4.46
N GLU A 307 -2.89 11.88 -4.01
CA GLU A 307 -1.90 11.07 -4.71
C GLU A 307 -2.43 10.57 -6.06
N ALA A 308 -3.66 10.06 -6.11
CA ALA A 308 -4.29 9.61 -7.35
C ALA A 308 -4.38 10.75 -8.40
N SER A 309 -4.73 11.98 -7.97
CA SER A 309 -4.77 13.14 -8.83
C SER A 309 -3.38 13.46 -9.42
N ARG A 310 -2.35 13.47 -8.57
CA ARG A 310 -0.97 13.71 -8.99
C ARG A 310 -0.46 12.64 -9.96
N LEU A 311 -0.71 11.35 -9.65
CA LEU A 311 -0.30 10.25 -10.54
C LEU A 311 -1.03 10.25 -11.88
N LYS A 312 -2.28 10.71 -11.92
CA LYS A 312 -3.02 10.91 -13.18
C LYS A 312 -2.32 11.90 -14.11
N GLU A 313 -1.79 13.00 -13.57
CA GLU A 313 -1.01 13.94 -14.37
C GLU A 313 0.29 13.31 -14.89
N VAL A 314 0.98 12.53 -14.07
CA VAL A 314 2.20 11.80 -14.48
C VAL A 314 1.87 10.83 -15.62
N VAL A 315 0.83 10.01 -15.47
CA VAL A 315 0.39 9.03 -16.50
C VAL A 315 0.08 9.73 -17.82
N GLN A 316 -0.63 10.86 -17.78
CA GLN A 316 -0.97 11.64 -18.99
C GLN A 316 0.27 12.22 -19.68
N LYS A 317 1.20 12.82 -18.89
CA LYS A 317 2.42 13.44 -19.44
C LYS A 317 3.43 12.42 -19.95
N ALA A 318 3.56 11.28 -19.29
CA ALA A 318 4.48 10.21 -19.69
C ALA A 318 3.90 9.30 -20.78
N GLY A 319 2.60 9.36 -21.05
CA GLY A 319 1.93 8.50 -22.00
C GLY A 319 1.88 7.02 -21.57
N VAL A 320 1.91 6.74 -20.28
CA VAL A 320 1.82 5.37 -19.74
C VAL A 320 0.46 4.80 -20.08
N LYS A 321 0.45 3.60 -20.70
CA LYS A 321 -0.77 2.89 -21.05
C LYS A 321 -0.79 1.52 -20.38
N PRO A 322 -1.99 0.99 -20.07
CA PRO A 322 -2.12 -0.41 -19.66
C PRO A 322 -1.68 -1.32 -20.82
N GLU A 323 -1.00 -2.41 -20.48
CA GLU A 323 -0.71 -3.53 -21.38
C GLU A 323 -1.89 -4.48 -21.44
#